data_001b26ee26796f67ef573b145f074990
#
_entry.id   001b26ee26796f67ef573b145f074990
#
_cell.length_a   1.000
_cell.length_b   1.000
_cell.length_c   1.000
_cell.angle_alpha   90.00
_cell.angle_beta   90.00
_cell.angle_gamma   90.00
#
_symmetry.space_group_name_H-M   'P 1'
#
loop_
_entity.id
_entity.type
_entity.pdbx_description
1 polymer ?
#
loop_
_entity_poly.entity_id
_entity_poly.type
_entity_poly.pdbx_seq_one_letter_code
_entity_poly.pdbx_strand_id
1 'polypeptide(L)' 'MEHYFLCPYCAEQISMVLDISVPRQTYVEDCEVCCQPIEVTYSTLNDEIRQFRAIAMN' A
#
# COMPACT_ATOMS: atom_id res chain seq x y z
N MET A 1 -4.26 -5.73 -8.65
CA MET A 1 -4.59 -6.60 -7.52
C MET A 1 -4.97 -5.76 -6.32
N GLU A 2 -6.10 -6.03 -5.73
CA GLU A 2 -6.53 -5.32 -4.54
C GLU A 2 -5.85 -5.90 -3.30
N HIS A 3 -5.23 -5.05 -2.50
CA HIS A 3 -4.49 -5.46 -1.31
C HIS A 3 -5.05 -4.76 -0.09
N TYR A 4 -5.38 -5.52 0.96
CA TYR A 4 -5.95 -5.00 2.20
C TYR A 4 -4.85 -4.89 3.25
N PHE A 5 -4.87 -3.79 4.01
CA PHE A 5 -3.91 -3.58 5.09
C PHE A 5 -4.48 -2.56 6.07
N LEU A 6 -3.81 -2.41 7.21
CA LEU A 6 -4.21 -1.42 8.21
C LEU A 6 -3.52 -0.09 7.96
N CYS A 7 -4.28 0.99 7.99
CA CYS A 7 -3.75 2.33 7.87
C CYS A 7 -2.78 2.61 9.04
N PRO A 8 -1.57 3.13 8.76
CA PRO A 8 -0.61 3.41 9.83
C PRO A 8 -1.01 4.61 10.72
N TYR A 9 -2.03 5.36 10.33
CA TYR A 9 -2.51 6.49 11.14
C TYR A 9 -3.72 6.12 11.98
N CYS A 10 -4.77 5.60 11.35
CA CYS A 10 -6.05 5.38 12.03
C CYS A 10 -6.33 3.92 12.35
N ALA A 11 -5.48 3.00 11.89
CA ALA A 11 -5.59 1.56 12.13
C ALA A 11 -6.88 0.93 11.58
N GLU A 12 -7.56 1.62 10.65
CA GLU A 12 -8.69 1.03 9.94
C GLU A 12 -8.22 0.18 8.78
N GLN A 13 -8.94 -0.89 8.49
CA GLN A 13 -8.62 -1.71 7.33
C GLN A 13 -8.99 -0.97 6.06
N ILE A 14 -8.02 -0.81 5.18
CA ILE A 14 -8.20 -0.15 3.89
C ILE A 14 -7.64 -1.05 2.79
N SER A 15 -7.93 -0.70 1.54
CA SER A 15 -7.42 -1.44 0.40
C SER A 15 -6.88 -0.49 -0.64
N MET A 16 -5.93 -0.98 -1.42
CA MET A 16 -5.37 -0.26 -2.56
C MET A 16 -5.20 -1.21 -3.71
N VAL A 17 -5.32 -0.69 -4.93
CA VAL A 17 -5.08 -1.48 -6.14
C VAL A 17 -3.60 -1.39 -6.47
N LEU A 18 -2.93 -2.54 -6.47
CA LEU A 18 -1.51 -2.63 -6.76
C LEU A 18 -1.28 -3.27 -8.12
N ASP A 19 -0.33 -2.75 -8.87
CA ASP A 19 0.03 -3.27 -10.17
C ASP A 19 1.07 -4.38 -9.99
N ILE A 20 0.65 -5.63 -10.15
CA ILE A 20 1.52 -6.78 -9.96
C ILE A 20 2.41 -7.06 -11.18
N SER A 21 2.25 -6.32 -12.27
CA SER A 21 3.14 -6.44 -13.42
C SER A 21 4.46 -5.70 -13.21
N VAL A 22 4.54 -4.83 -12.21
CA VAL A 22 5.73 -4.06 -11.88
C VAL A 22 6.50 -4.80 -10.79
N PRO A 23 7.81 -5.10 -10.99
CA PRO A 23 8.58 -5.85 -9.99
C PRO A 23 8.68 -5.15 -8.65
N ARG A 24 8.70 -3.82 -8.65
CA ARG A 24 8.81 -3.03 -7.44
C ARG A 24 8.27 -1.63 -7.69
N GLN A 25 7.57 -1.07 -6.71
CA GLN A 25 7.04 0.28 -6.84
C GLN A 25 6.97 0.96 -5.48
N THR A 26 7.21 2.26 -5.47
CA THR A 26 7.02 3.13 -4.32
C THR A 26 6.18 4.32 -4.77
N TYR A 27 5.12 4.61 -4.03
CA TYR A 27 4.26 5.75 -4.35
C TYR A 27 3.54 6.23 -3.10
N VAL A 28 2.90 7.39 -3.20
CA VAL A 28 2.14 7.97 -2.10
C VAL A 28 0.65 7.88 -2.44
N GLU A 29 -0.13 7.39 -1.50
CA GLU A 29 -1.58 7.27 -1.65
C GLU A 29 -2.25 7.71 -0.35
N ASP A 30 -3.41 8.35 -0.46
CA ASP A 30 -4.14 8.81 0.73
C ASP A 30 -4.96 7.69 1.32
N CYS A 31 -5.05 7.67 2.66
CA CYS A 31 -5.96 6.75 3.35
C CYS A 31 -7.40 7.13 3.00
N GLU A 32 -8.23 6.14 2.67
CA GLU A 32 -9.62 6.38 2.30
C GLU A 32 -10.51 6.77 3.49
N VAL A 33 -10.00 6.61 4.72
CA VAL A 33 -10.75 6.92 5.94
C VAL A 33 -10.30 8.24 6.55
N CYS A 34 -8.99 8.38 6.84
CA CYS A 34 -8.48 9.58 7.51
C CYS A 34 -7.84 10.59 6.55
N CYS A 35 -7.72 10.25 5.27
CA CYS A 35 -7.21 11.13 4.21
C CYS A 35 -5.77 11.60 4.42
N GLN A 36 -4.98 10.87 5.20
CA GLN A 36 -3.57 11.20 5.40
C GLN A 36 -2.71 10.48 4.37
N PRO A 37 -1.60 11.10 3.93
CA PRO A 37 -0.73 10.49 2.92
C PRO A 37 0.06 9.33 3.49
N ILE A 38 0.08 8.22 2.77
CA ILE A 38 0.79 7.01 3.15
C ILE A 38 1.81 6.69 2.06
N GLU A 39 3.06 6.47 2.45
CA GLU A 39 4.06 5.99 1.50
C GLU A 39 3.95 4.47 1.41
N VAL A 40 3.64 3.98 0.21
CA VAL A 40 3.46 2.56 -0.05
C VAL A 40 4.62 2.04 -0.90
N THR A 41 5.26 0.99 -0.43
CA THR A 41 6.32 0.30 -1.16
C THR A 41 5.98 -1.17 -1.22
N TYR A 42 6.08 -1.77 -2.40
CA TYR A 42 5.85 -3.20 -2.53
C TYR A 42 6.74 -3.79 -3.63
N SER A 43 6.95 -5.09 -3.54
CA SER A 43 7.63 -5.85 -4.57
C SER A 43 6.82 -7.08 -4.93
N THR A 44 6.98 -7.52 -6.17
CA THR A 44 6.25 -8.66 -6.70
C THR A 44 7.20 -9.67 -7.30
N LEU A 45 6.77 -10.93 -7.30
CA LEU A 45 7.49 -12.02 -7.96
C LEU A 45 6.46 -13.06 -8.39
N ASN A 46 6.51 -13.47 -9.66
CA ASN A 46 5.56 -14.43 -10.23
C ASN A 46 4.11 -14.03 -10.00
N ASP A 47 3.80 -12.76 -10.25
CA ASP A 47 2.47 -12.17 -10.11
C ASP A 47 1.92 -12.23 -8.68
N GLU A 48 2.82 -12.29 -7.70
CA GLU A 48 2.44 -12.27 -6.28
C GLU A 48 3.18 -11.17 -5.56
N ILE A 49 2.50 -10.55 -4.58
CA ILE A 49 3.13 -9.55 -3.72
C ILE A 49 4.01 -10.30 -2.71
N ARG A 50 5.30 -9.98 -2.70
CA ARG A 50 6.28 -10.59 -1.80
C ARG A 50 6.57 -9.75 -0.59
N GLN A 51 6.64 -8.43 -0.78
CA GLN A 51 6.87 -7.49 0.31
C GLN A 51 5.89 -6.34 0.16
N PHE A 52 5.38 -5.88 1.27
CA PHE A 52 4.47 -4.75 1.30
C PHE A 52 4.77 -3.90 2.53
N ARG A 53 4.77 -2.58 2.34
CA ARG A 53 5.09 -1.65 3.39
C ARG A 53 4.26 -0.39 3.22
N ALA A 54 3.59 0.02 4.27
CA ALA A 54 2.82 1.25 4.31
C ALA A 54 3.31 2.06 5.49
N ILE A 55 3.85 3.25 5.23
CA ILE A 55 4.50 4.07 6.23
C ILE A 55 3.78 5.40 6.36
N ALA A 56 3.53 5.82 7.59
CA ALA A 56 3.02 7.16 7.88
C ALA A 56 4.09 8.18 7.56
N MET A 57 3.73 9.20 6.77
CA MET A 57 4.67 10.24 6.35
C MET A 57 4.74 11.41 7.33
N ASN A 58 3.75 11.53 8.20
CA ASN A 58 3.70 12.63 9.18
C ASN A 58 4.03 12.14 10.58
#